data_84eb9f4b343f9f1fecc0ff501bc83e70
#
_entry.id   84eb9f4b343f9f1fecc0ff501bc83e70
#
_cell.length_a   1.000
_cell.length_b   1.000
_cell.length_c   1.000
_cell.angle_alpha   90.00
_cell.angle_beta   90.00
_cell.angle_gamma   90.00
#
_symmetry.space_group_name_H-M   'P 1'
#
loop_
_entity.id
_entity.type
_entity.pdbx_description
1 polymer ?
#
loop_
_entity_poly.entity_id
_entity_poly.type
_entity_poly.pdbx_seq_one_letter_code
_entity_poly.pdbx_strand_id
1 'polypeptide(L)'
;MSSRGLVWSGSVLAVIAAAAVGGAYLMYPDYFQPPTVTTGVATLGPVSEAVYGTGTVEPERWAKVVPLQRRRLVELCRCEGQAVKVGQVLGRQDDAEEVSALHELEINNEQLARDLDRAKRDRDKGDAAKTEYEQRSTQFEQSKSRISAQKARIDSLVLRAPLDGMVLRRDGEVGEIVGPTDVLFWVGPPAPMQVVAEINEEEITRIAVGQKAFLRTEAFSAQALRATVSQITPKGDPTRKTFRVYLLLPRDTPLRIGMTVEVNIIHREKAAAVVVPAEAVAANAVQVVSSGKIRRVPVTVGIRGSRNVEIIGNVSKDMTVLSPARADLADGTRVRVENVAVKPATDAPADVTPSPSSSPAPDREPAAIVTSSADADNAVISSAISAHVDSVVNDARRNVGKYR
;
A
#
# COMPACT_ATOMS: atom_id res chain seq x y z
N MET A 1 37.95 -17.90 94.28
CA MET A 1 38.63 -17.45 93.11
C MET A 1 37.77 -17.86 91.90
N SER A 2 37.15 -17.13 91.15
CA SER A 2 36.92 -15.79 90.68
C SER A 2 35.93 -15.91 89.55
N SER A 3 34.62 -15.69 89.83
CA SER A 3 33.55 -15.72 88.77
C SER A 3 33.44 -14.40 88.00
N ARG A 4 34.44 -13.50 88.20
CA ARG A 4 34.48 -12.17 87.55
C ARG A 4 35.06 -12.14 86.14
N GLY A 5 35.82 -13.16 85.74
CA GLY A 5 36.47 -13.21 84.43
C GLY A 5 35.58 -13.63 83.28
N LEU A 6 34.54 -14.43 83.57
CA LEU A 6 33.66 -14.98 82.53
C LEU A 6 32.61 -14.00 82.04
N VAL A 7 32.20 -13.04 82.89
CA VAL A 7 31.20 -12.00 82.50
C VAL A 7 31.82 -10.92 81.61
N TRP A 8 33.11 -10.62 81.80
CA TRP A 8 33.81 -9.60 81.00
C TRP A 8 34.12 -10.07 79.57
N SER A 9 34.42 -11.37 79.38
CA SER A 9 34.65 -11.89 78.04
C SER A 9 33.38 -11.95 77.19
N GLY A 10 32.21 -12.23 77.82
CA GLY A 10 30.90 -12.21 77.10
C GLY A 10 30.50 -10.81 76.65
N SER A 11 30.79 -9.77 77.48
CA SER A 11 30.49 -8.39 77.12
C SER A 11 31.34 -7.84 75.97
N VAL A 12 32.62 -8.19 75.95
CA VAL A 12 33.54 -7.79 74.89
C VAL A 12 33.17 -8.45 73.56
N LEU A 13 32.77 -9.74 73.58
CA LEU A 13 32.31 -10.45 72.37
C LEU A 13 31.01 -9.86 71.85
N ALA A 14 30.07 -9.47 72.70
CA ALA A 14 28.83 -8.82 72.32
C ALA A 14 29.05 -7.43 71.67
N VAL A 15 30.00 -6.64 72.20
CA VAL A 15 30.38 -5.34 71.61
C VAL A 15 31.04 -5.49 70.26
N ILE A 16 31.96 -6.49 70.09
CA ILE A 16 32.60 -6.78 68.81
C ILE A 16 31.55 -7.26 67.78
N ALA A 17 30.61 -8.13 68.16
CA ALA A 17 29.53 -8.57 67.30
C ALA A 17 28.60 -7.40 66.88
N ALA A 18 28.25 -6.51 67.82
CA ALA A 18 27.49 -5.33 67.52
C ALA A 18 28.19 -4.34 66.60
N ALA A 19 29.54 -4.16 66.80
CA ALA A 19 30.37 -3.33 65.95
C ALA A 19 30.52 -3.94 64.54
N ALA A 20 30.67 -5.27 64.45
CA ALA A 20 30.72 -5.98 63.15
C ALA A 20 29.42 -5.89 62.37
N VAL A 21 28.24 -6.04 63.02
CA VAL A 21 26.91 -5.86 62.42
C VAL A 21 26.66 -4.39 62.04
N GLY A 22 27.06 -3.43 62.89
CA GLY A 22 26.99 -2.01 62.59
C GLY A 22 27.92 -1.60 61.42
N GLY A 23 29.15 -2.14 61.39
CA GLY A 23 30.10 -1.94 60.30
C GLY A 23 29.62 -2.56 58.98
N ALA A 24 29.02 -3.74 59.04
CA ALA A 24 28.42 -4.39 57.85
C ALA A 24 27.22 -3.60 57.33
N TYR A 25 26.38 -3.05 58.24
CA TYR A 25 25.26 -2.17 57.89
C TYR A 25 25.68 -0.87 57.22
N LEU A 26 26.84 -0.29 57.64
CA LEU A 26 27.39 0.95 57.06
C LEU A 26 28.16 0.70 55.75
N MET A 27 28.82 -0.45 55.62
CA MET A 27 29.61 -0.80 54.41
C MET A 27 28.74 -1.39 53.29
N TYR A 28 27.64 -2.05 53.61
CA TYR A 28 26.75 -2.70 52.65
C TYR A 28 25.28 -2.27 52.88
N PRO A 29 24.95 -0.94 52.74
CA PRO A 29 23.60 -0.45 52.96
C PRO A 29 22.59 -1.12 52.06
N ASP A 30 22.97 -1.46 50.82
CA ASP A 30 22.10 -2.08 49.81
C ASP A 30 21.65 -3.51 50.18
N TYR A 31 22.39 -4.19 51.05
CA TYR A 31 22.09 -5.56 51.48
C TYR A 31 21.00 -5.58 52.59
N PHE A 32 20.87 -4.49 53.37
CA PHE A 32 19.93 -4.38 54.46
C PHE A 32 18.68 -3.55 54.15
N GLN A 33 18.70 -2.84 53.01
CA GLN A 33 17.53 -2.08 52.54
C GLN A 33 16.63 -2.90 51.63
N PRO A 34 15.31 -2.82 51.73
CA PRO A 34 14.43 -3.49 50.81
C PRO A 34 14.67 -2.94 49.38
N PRO A 35 14.79 -3.82 48.36
CA PRO A 35 15.05 -3.40 46.99
C PRO A 35 13.92 -2.45 46.52
N THR A 36 14.35 -1.37 45.85
CA THR A 36 13.43 -0.42 45.23
C THR A 36 12.91 -1.00 43.91
N VAL A 37 11.61 -0.95 43.72
CA VAL A 37 10.93 -1.54 42.56
C VAL A 37 9.92 -0.55 41.98
N THR A 38 9.83 -0.55 40.65
CA THR A 38 8.78 0.18 39.94
C THR A 38 7.51 -0.68 39.88
N THR A 39 6.38 -0.03 39.87
CA THR A 39 5.08 -0.74 39.84
C THR A 39 4.15 -0.13 38.84
N GLY A 40 3.32 -0.98 38.24
CA GLY A 40 2.15 -0.59 37.45
C GLY A 40 0.87 -0.92 38.22
N VAL A 41 -0.26 -0.44 37.77
CA VAL A 41 -1.58 -0.74 38.34
C VAL A 41 -2.36 -1.58 37.34
N ALA A 42 -3.00 -2.65 37.83
CA ALA A 42 -3.95 -3.40 37.01
C ALA A 42 -5.19 -2.52 36.76
N THR A 43 -5.50 -2.24 35.51
CA THR A 43 -6.62 -1.37 35.13
C THR A 43 -7.65 -2.14 34.30
N LEU A 44 -8.90 -1.64 34.31
CA LEU A 44 -9.89 -2.11 33.35
C LEU A 44 -9.76 -1.24 32.09
N GLY A 45 -9.39 -1.85 30.97
CA GLY A 45 -9.16 -1.12 29.74
C GLY A 45 -9.23 -1.98 28.47
N PRO A 46 -9.16 -1.35 27.31
CA PRO A 46 -9.14 -2.06 26.04
C PRO A 46 -7.81 -2.78 25.86
N VAL A 47 -7.87 -3.93 25.19
CA VAL A 47 -6.71 -4.70 24.77
C VAL A 47 -6.97 -5.30 23.40
N SER A 48 -5.97 -5.24 22.52
CA SER A 48 -6.03 -5.83 21.20
C SER A 48 -4.74 -6.55 20.87
N GLU A 49 -4.90 -7.68 20.20
CA GLU A 49 -3.80 -8.45 19.59
C GLU A 49 -3.83 -8.21 18.10
N ALA A 50 -2.72 -7.80 17.54
CA ALA A 50 -2.59 -7.49 16.13
C ALA A 50 -1.51 -8.36 15.47
N VAL A 51 -1.74 -8.68 14.22
CA VAL A 51 -0.75 -9.27 13.31
C VAL A 51 -0.07 -8.13 12.55
N TYR A 52 1.25 -8.18 12.50
CA TYR A 52 2.07 -7.15 11.88
C TYR A 52 2.50 -7.57 10.48
N GLY A 53 2.57 -6.61 9.57
CA GLY A 53 3.10 -6.77 8.23
C GLY A 53 3.47 -5.44 7.61
N THR A 54 4.04 -5.50 6.43
CA THR A 54 4.32 -4.32 5.59
C THR A 54 3.57 -4.46 4.28
N GLY A 55 3.18 -3.35 3.70
CA GLY A 55 2.44 -3.36 2.44
C GLY A 55 2.69 -2.11 1.61
N THR A 56 2.26 -2.18 0.36
CA THR A 56 2.33 -1.05 -0.58
C THR A 56 0.93 -0.66 -1.00
N VAL A 57 0.70 0.65 -1.12
CA VAL A 57 -0.57 1.20 -1.61
C VAL A 57 -0.62 1.06 -3.12
N GLU A 58 -1.65 0.41 -3.61
CA GLU A 58 -1.89 0.18 -5.05
C GLU A 58 -3.34 0.51 -5.41
N PRO A 59 -3.65 0.83 -6.67
CA PRO A 59 -5.02 0.84 -7.14
C PRO A 59 -5.63 -0.55 -7.04
N GLU A 60 -6.93 -0.66 -6.84
CA GLU A 60 -7.62 -1.96 -6.86
C GLU A 60 -7.46 -2.68 -8.20
N ARG A 61 -7.46 -1.92 -9.31
CA ARG A 61 -7.24 -2.43 -10.67
C ARG A 61 -6.27 -1.54 -11.41
N TRP A 62 -5.31 -2.14 -12.07
CA TRP A 62 -4.34 -1.45 -12.92
C TRP A 62 -3.71 -2.42 -13.90
N ALA A 63 -3.17 -1.89 -14.97
CA ALA A 63 -2.52 -2.68 -16.00
C ALA A 63 -1.19 -2.07 -16.42
N LYS A 64 -0.27 -2.95 -16.81
CA LYS A 64 1.00 -2.59 -17.45
C LYS A 64 0.80 -2.56 -18.95
N VAL A 65 1.32 -1.53 -19.60
CA VAL A 65 1.41 -1.44 -21.05
C VAL A 65 2.85 -1.75 -21.43
N VAL A 66 3.01 -2.87 -22.13
CA VAL A 66 4.31 -3.36 -22.61
C VAL A 66 4.27 -3.49 -24.13
N PRO A 67 5.37 -3.22 -24.84
CA PRO A 67 5.46 -3.51 -26.28
C PRO A 67 5.36 -5.00 -26.55
N LEU A 68 4.74 -5.38 -27.67
CA LEU A 68 4.68 -6.78 -28.08
C LEU A 68 5.93 -7.24 -28.84
N GLN A 69 6.67 -6.31 -29.42
CA GLN A 69 7.86 -6.54 -30.22
C GLN A 69 9.00 -5.64 -29.78
N ARG A 70 10.24 -6.06 -30.05
CA ARG A 70 11.41 -5.24 -29.75
C ARG A 70 11.67 -4.29 -30.93
N ARG A 71 11.34 -3.01 -30.74
CA ARG A 71 11.51 -1.94 -31.72
C ARG A 71 11.80 -0.61 -31.05
N ARG A 72 12.24 0.37 -31.85
CA ARG A 72 12.49 1.73 -31.39
C ARG A 72 11.17 2.47 -31.14
N LEU A 73 11.11 3.26 -30.07
CA LEU A 73 10.02 4.19 -29.82
C LEU A 73 10.18 5.42 -30.72
N VAL A 74 9.14 5.74 -31.49
CA VAL A 74 9.08 6.96 -32.33
C VAL A 74 8.15 8.01 -31.76
N GLU A 75 7.18 7.59 -30.96
CA GLU A 75 6.22 8.48 -30.31
C GLU A 75 5.90 7.98 -28.91
N LEU A 76 5.86 8.89 -27.93
CA LEU A 76 5.51 8.60 -26.57
C LEU A 76 4.80 9.79 -25.95
N CYS A 77 3.58 9.60 -25.40
CA CYS A 77 2.82 10.69 -24.80
C CYS A 77 3.49 11.20 -23.51
N ARG A 78 3.38 12.49 -23.27
CA ARG A 78 3.72 13.12 -21.98
C ARG A 78 2.48 13.23 -21.10
N CYS A 79 1.81 12.09 -20.89
CA CYS A 79 0.48 12.02 -20.30
C CYS A 79 0.48 11.47 -18.86
N GLU A 80 1.61 11.45 -18.19
CA GLU A 80 1.70 11.04 -16.79
C GLU A 80 0.80 11.94 -15.91
N GLY A 81 -0.01 11.32 -15.04
CA GLY A 81 -1.00 12.03 -14.24
C GLY A 81 -2.27 12.45 -14.99
N GLN A 82 -2.39 12.18 -16.29
CA GLN A 82 -3.57 12.54 -17.08
C GLN A 82 -4.56 11.37 -17.20
N ALA A 83 -5.85 11.71 -17.30
CA ALA A 83 -6.89 10.72 -17.56
C ALA A 83 -6.82 10.20 -19.00
N VAL A 84 -7.00 8.90 -19.16
CA VAL A 84 -6.99 8.21 -20.45
C VAL A 84 -8.19 7.27 -20.57
N LYS A 85 -8.62 7.03 -21.81
CA LYS A 85 -9.69 6.08 -22.15
C LYS A 85 -9.12 4.80 -22.74
N VAL A 86 -9.84 3.70 -22.56
CA VAL A 86 -9.51 2.43 -23.21
C VAL A 86 -9.33 2.62 -24.73
N GLY A 87 -8.24 2.04 -25.30
CA GLY A 87 -7.89 2.19 -26.71
C GLY A 87 -7.15 3.49 -27.07
N GLN A 88 -7.07 4.47 -26.17
CA GLN A 88 -6.33 5.71 -26.42
C GLN A 88 -4.84 5.41 -26.68
N VAL A 89 -4.27 6.01 -27.73
CA VAL A 89 -2.85 5.86 -28.08
C VAL A 89 -1.99 6.56 -27.05
N LEU A 90 -1.03 5.83 -26.48
CA LEU A 90 -0.05 6.29 -25.53
C LEU A 90 1.35 6.43 -26.13
N GLY A 91 1.61 5.68 -27.20
CA GLY A 91 2.89 5.71 -27.90
C GLY A 91 2.88 4.83 -29.14
N ARG A 92 3.95 4.91 -29.92
CA ARG A 92 4.13 4.12 -31.12
C ARG A 92 5.59 3.69 -31.25
N GLN A 93 5.77 2.44 -31.67
CA GLN A 93 7.05 1.93 -32.12
C GLN A 93 7.24 2.21 -33.63
N ASP A 94 8.47 2.11 -34.09
CA ASP A 94 8.84 2.28 -35.53
C ASP A 94 8.10 1.25 -36.37
N ASP A 95 7.21 1.72 -37.24
CA ASP A 95 6.34 0.96 -38.12
C ASP A 95 6.62 1.21 -39.60
N ALA A 96 7.69 1.92 -39.95
CA ALA A 96 7.99 2.35 -41.31
C ALA A 96 8.09 1.17 -42.31
N GLU A 97 8.69 0.05 -41.89
CA GLU A 97 8.79 -1.18 -42.69
C GLU A 97 7.42 -1.81 -42.96
N GLU A 98 6.60 -1.93 -41.92
CA GLU A 98 5.25 -2.51 -41.96
C GLU A 98 4.29 -1.66 -42.80
N VAL A 99 4.40 -0.34 -42.72
CA VAL A 99 3.63 0.59 -43.55
C VAL A 99 4.01 0.46 -45.01
N SER A 100 5.31 0.34 -45.34
CA SER A 100 5.80 0.13 -46.70
C SER A 100 5.30 -1.21 -47.26
N ALA A 101 5.36 -2.28 -46.45
CA ALA A 101 4.84 -3.59 -46.86
C ALA A 101 3.29 -3.56 -47.03
N LEU A 102 2.57 -2.80 -46.22
CA LEU A 102 1.13 -2.61 -46.42
C LEU A 102 0.82 -1.95 -47.76
N HIS A 103 1.57 -0.91 -48.13
CA HIS A 103 1.39 -0.19 -49.37
C HIS A 103 1.62 -1.11 -50.58
N GLU A 104 2.66 -1.97 -50.55
CA GLU A 104 2.88 -2.98 -51.58
C GLU A 104 1.70 -3.95 -51.75
N LEU A 105 1.17 -4.46 -50.61
CA LEU A 105 0.00 -5.33 -50.60
C LEU A 105 -1.26 -4.64 -51.13
N GLU A 106 -1.44 -3.36 -50.87
CA GLU A 106 -2.57 -2.56 -51.33
C GLU A 106 -2.50 -2.36 -52.87
N ILE A 107 -1.32 -2.07 -53.42
CA ILE A 107 -1.12 -1.97 -54.89
C ILE A 107 -1.45 -3.30 -55.55
N ASN A 108 -0.94 -4.42 -54.99
CA ASN A 108 -1.23 -5.76 -55.55
C ASN A 108 -2.73 -6.08 -55.49
N ASN A 109 -3.40 -5.75 -54.38
CA ASN A 109 -4.85 -5.94 -54.23
C ASN A 109 -5.67 -5.13 -55.25
N GLU A 110 -5.25 -3.89 -55.56
CA GLU A 110 -5.89 -3.09 -56.61
C GLU A 110 -5.73 -3.74 -58.00
N GLN A 111 -4.57 -4.35 -58.33
CA GLN A 111 -4.39 -5.09 -59.54
C GLN A 111 -5.31 -6.30 -59.63
N LEU A 112 -5.38 -7.10 -58.55
CA LEU A 112 -6.27 -8.27 -58.47
C LEU A 112 -7.76 -7.87 -58.58
N ALA A 113 -8.13 -6.70 -58.03
CA ALA A 113 -9.48 -6.17 -58.16
C ALA A 113 -9.84 -5.86 -59.61
N ARG A 114 -8.90 -5.24 -60.40
CA ARG A 114 -9.07 -4.98 -61.83
C ARG A 114 -9.19 -6.27 -62.63
N ASP A 115 -8.39 -7.30 -62.31
CA ASP A 115 -8.44 -8.59 -62.95
C ASP A 115 -9.73 -9.36 -62.67
N LEU A 116 -10.20 -9.31 -61.40
CA LEU A 116 -11.51 -9.87 -61.00
C LEU A 116 -12.65 -9.19 -61.75
N ASP A 117 -12.65 -7.86 -61.84
CA ASP A 117 -13.65 -7.09 -62.57
C ASP A 117 -13.71 -7.47 -64.06
N ARG A 118 -12.55 -7.75 -64.67
CA ARG A 118 -12.45 -8.27 -66.06
C ARG A 118 -13.05 -9.67 -66.14
N ALA A 119 -12.64 -10.60 -65.30
CA ALA A 119 -13.16 -11.95 -65.24
C ALA A 119 -14.67 -12.00 -64.96
N LYS A 120 -15.18 -11.06 -64.13
CA LYS A 120 -16.63 -10.92 -63.85
C LYS A 120 -17.44 -10.54 -65.07
N ARG A 121 -16.92 -9.66 -65.96
CA ARG A 121 -17.59 -9.28 -67.23
C ARG A 121 -17.62 -10.43 -68.24
N ASP A 122 -16.66 -11.33 -68.15
CA ASP A 122 -16.54 -12.44 -69.09
C ASP A 122 -17.16 -13.76 -68.58
N ARG A 123 -17.59 -13.82 -67.32
CA ARG A 123 -18.08 -15.03 -66.60
C ARG A 123 -19.17 -15.81 -67.34
N ASP A 124 -20.06 -15.12 -68.03
CA ASP A 124 -21.24 -15.74 -68.70
C ASP A 124 -20.91 -16.25 -70.12
N LYS A 125 -19.63 -16.21 -70.58
CA LYS A 125 -19.16 -16.65 -71.90
C LYS A 125 -18.86 -18.14 -71.98
N GLY A 126 -18.97 -18.92 -70.88
CA GLY A 126 -18.75 -20.37 -70.87
C GLY A 126 -18.11 -20.86 -69.57
N ASP A 127 -17.99 -22.19 -69.42
CA ASP A 127 -17.52 -22.84 -68.20
C ASP A 127 -16.05 -22.47 -67.83
N ALA A 128 -15.18 -22.32 -68.83
CA ALA A 128 -13.78 -21.89 -68.62
C ALA A 128 -13.73 -20.47 -68.00
N ALA A 129 -14.57 -19.54 -68.45
CA ALA A 129 -14.65 -18.18 -67.93
C ALA A 129 -15.19 -18.15 -66.49
N LYS A 130 -16.12 -19.05 -66.13
CA LYS A 130 -16.58 -19.23 -64.78
C LYS A 130 -15.47 -19.70 -63.84
N THR A 131 -14.70 -20.68 -64.24
CA THR A 131 -13.55 -21.17 -63.45
C THR A 131 -12.49 -20.09 -63.27
N GLU A 132 -12.20 -19.29 -64.29
CA GLU A 132 -11.31 -18.14 -64.18
C GLU A 132 -11.82 -17.10 -63.18
N TYR A 133 -13.08 -16.77 -63.23
CA TYR A 133 -13.74 -15.86 -62.23
C TYR A 133 -13.57 -16.39 -60.81
N GLU A 134 -13.85 -17.67 -60.57
CA GLU A 134 -13.69 -18.28 -59.23
C GLU A 134 -12.22 -18.22 -58.76
N GLN A 135 -11.24 -18.46 -59.63
CA GLN A 135 -9.83 -18.33 -59.31
C GLN A 135 -9.44 -16.89 -58.96
N ARG A 136 -9.86 -15.89 -59.76
CA ARG A 136 -9.59 -14.48 -59.52
C ARG A 136 -10.25 -13.98 -58.25
N SER A 137 -11.47 -14.43 -58.01
CA SER A 137 -12.19 -14.13 -56.77
C SER A 137 -11.44 -14.64 -55.52
N THR A 138 -10.95 -15.89 -55.59
CA THR A 138 -10.15 -16.50 -54.51
C THR A 138 -8.87 -15.72 -54.24
N GLN A 139 -8.14 -15.35 -55.34
CA GLN A 139 -6.90 -14.57 -55.23
C GLN A 139 -7.14 -13.19 -54.60
N PHE A 140 -8.21 -12.53 -54.99
CA PHE A 140 -8.60 -11.23 -54.42
C PHE A 140 -8.94 -11.32 -52.91
N GLU A 141 -9.73 -12.31 -52.51
CA GLU A 141 -10.04 -12.53 -51.09
C GLU A 141 -8.82 -12.90 -50.25
N GLN A 142 -7.88 -13.70 -50.83
CA GLN A 142 -6.58 -13.95 -50.18
C GLN A 142 -5.76 -12.69 -49.99
N SER A 143 -5.75 -11.78 -50.97
CA SER A 143 -5.05 -10.50 -50.87
C SER A 143 -5.63 -9.61 -49.81
N LYS A 144 -6.94 -9.51 -49.69
CA LYS A 144 -7.64 -8.80 -48.57
C LYS A 144 -7.22 -9.35 -47.22
N SER A 145 -7.17 -10.69 -47.11
CA SER A 145 -6.74 -11.33 -45.87
C SER A 145 -5.32 -10.96 -45.49
N ARG A 146 -4.40 -10.88 -46.47
CA ARG A 146 -3.02 -10.43 -46.24
C ARG A 146 -2.93 -8.97 -45.80
N ILE A 147 -3.71 -8.08 -46.41
CA ILE A 147 -3.82 -6.67 -45.99
C ILE A 147 -4.33 -6.57 -44.53
N SER A 148 -5.39 -7.33 -44.21
CA SER A 148 -5.91 -7.35 -42.84
C SER A 148 -4.87 -7.81 -41.83
N ALA A 149 -4.11 -8.87 -42.15
CA ALA A 149 -3.01 -9.36 -41.31
C ALA A 149 -1.89 -8.31 -41.13
N GLN A 150 -1.54 -7.59 -42.23
CA GLN A 150 -0.53 -6.54 -42.15
C GLN A 150 -0.99 -5.34 -41.33
N LYS A 151 -2.27 -4.93 -41.44
CA LYS A 151 -2.85 -3.88 -40.61
C LYS A 151 -2.84 -4.26 -39.12
N ALA A 152 -3.13 -5.52 -38.79
CA ALA A 152 -3.01 -6.02 -37.44
C ALA A 152 -1.59 -5.98 -36.86
N ARG A 153 -0.56 -6.23 -37.74
CA ARG A 153 0.85 -6.08 -37.36
C ARG A 153 1.21 -4.62 -37.03
N ILE A 154 0.76 -3.69 -37.86
CA ILE A 154 0.97 -2.24 -37.62
C ILE A 154 0.27 -1.82 -36.30
N ASP A 155 -0.98 -2.27 -36.11
CA ASP A 155 -1.71 -1.94 -34.86
C ASP A 155 -1.01 -2.52 -33.61
N SER A 156 -0.33 -3.66 -33.73
CA SER A 156 0.44 -4.24 -32.61
C SER A 156 1.67 -3.43 -32.20
N LEU A 157 2.11 -2.47 -33.02
CA LEU A 157 3.20 -1.54 -32.73
C LEU A 157 2.70 -0.26 -32.04
N VAL A 158 1.38 -0.09 -31.93
CA VAL A 158 0.76 1.03 -31.25
C VAL A 158 0.46 0.68 -29.81
N LEU A 159 1.02 1.43 -28.89
CA LEU A 159 0.79 1.27 -27.45
C LEU A 159 -0.51 1.97 -27.07
N ARG A 160 -1.48 1.22 -26.57
CA ARG A 160 -2.80 1.74 -26.20
C ARG A 160 -3.11 1.50 -24.74
N ALA A 161 -3.91 2.38 -24.14
CA ALA A 161 -4.45 2.20 -22.80
C ALA A 161 -5.39 0.98 -22.77
N PRO A 162 -5.16 -0.02 -21.89
CA PRO A 162 -5.99 -1.22 -21.84
C PRO A 162 -7.29 -1.05 -21.06
N LEU A 163 -7.42 0.04 -20.29
CA LEU A 163 -8.59 0.36 -19.47
C LEU A 163 -8.72 1.87 -19.27
N ASP A 164 -9.93 2.30 -18.85
CA ASP A 164 -10.17 3.68 -18.47
C ASP A 164 -9.51 3.99 -17.11
N GLY A 165 -8.87 5.15 -17.00
CA GLY A 165 -8.19 5.55 -15.77
C GLY A 165 -7.27 6.74 -15.96
N MET A 166 -6.14 6.67 -15.29
CA MET A 166 -5.07 7.66 -15.35
C MET A 166 -3.74 6.95 -15.65
N VAL A 167 -2.84 7.61 -16.33
CA VAL A 167 -1.45 7.15 -16.44
C VAL A 167 -0.77 7.42 -15.10
N LEU A 168 -0.55 6.35 -14.35
CA LEU A 168 0.03 6.41 -12.99
C LEU A 168 1.54 6.65 -13.04
N ARG A 169 2.18 6.10 -14.06
CA ARG A 169 3.62 6.22 -14.30
C ARG A 169 3.93 5.96 -15.77
N ARG A 170 4.92 6.66 -16.29
CA ARG A 170 5.49 6.48 -17.62
C ARG A 170 7.00 6.23 -17.50
N ASP A 171 7.49 5.22 -18.19
CA ASP A 171 8.92 4.96 -18.35
C ASP A 171 9.30 4.96 -19.84
N GLY A 172 10.59 5.12 -20.12
CA GLY A 172 11.16 5.17 -21.45
C GLY A 172 11.11 6.54 -22.13
N GLU A 173 11.93 6.69 -23.16
CA GLU A 173 12.05 7.93 -23.96
C GLU A 173 12.00 7.60 -25.47
N VAL A 174 11.59 8.59 -26.26
CA VAL A 174 11.58 8.51 -27.73
C VAL A 174 13.00 8.28 -28.23
N GLY A 175 13.18 7.29 -29.12
CA GLY A 175 14.47 6.85 -29.64
C GLY A 175 15.04 5.58 -29.00
N GLU A 176 14.54 5.17 -27.84
CA GLU A 176 14.94 3.93 -27.16
C GLU A 176 14.41 2.71 -27.91
N ILE A 177 15.15 1.60 -27.81
CA ILE A 177 14.72 0.28 -28.28
C ILE A 177 14.13 -0.48 -27.11
N VAL A 178 12.82 -0.71 -27.13
CA VAL A 178 12.04 -1.35 -26.08
C VAL A 178 11.38 -2.64 -26.56
N GLY A 179 11.13 -3.57 -25.65
CA GLY A 179 10.58 -4.89 -25.95
C GLY A 179 9.59 -5.39 -24.89
N PRO A 180 9.17 -6.67 -24.98
CA PRO A 180 8.12 -7.23 -24.11
C PRO A 180 8.43 -7.26 -22.61
N THR A 181 9.68 -7.07 -22.23
CA THR A 181 10.10 -7.00 -20.81
C THR A 181 10.00 -5.58 -20.23
N ASP A 182 9.89 -4.57 -21.09
CA ASP A 182 9.99 -3.17 -20.70
C ASP A 182 8.58 -2.60 -20.50
N VAL A 183 8.25 -2.27 -19.25
CA VAL A 183 6.96 -1.68 -18.91
C VAL A 183 7.03 -0.18 -19.17
N LEU A 184 6.26 0.31 -20.15
CA LEU A 184 6.29 1.72 -20.53
C LEU A 184 5.25 2.57 -19.82
N PHE A 185 4.09 1.98 -19.50
CA PHE A 185 3.05 2.70 -18.76
C PHE A 185 2.41 1.79 -17.71
N TRP A 186 2.01 2.42 -16.61
CA TRP A 186 1.07 1.88 -15.63
C TRP A 186 -0.21 2.69 -15.73
N VAL A 187 -1.31 2.03 -16.07
CA VAL A 187 -2.62 2.68 -16.26
C VAL A 187 -3.62 2.07 -15.29
N GLY A 188 -4.35 2.93 -14.58
CA GLY A 188 -5.37 2.49 -13.63
C GLY A 188 -6.18 3.65 -13.08
N PRO A 189 -7.37 3.40 -12.51
CA PRO A 189 -8.10 4.43 -11.81
C PRO A 189 -7.34 4.86 -10.55
N PRO A 190 -7.35 6.16 -10.19
CA PRO A 190 -6.67 6.65 -8.99
C PRO A 190 -7.36 6.22 -7.68
N ALA A 191 -8.61 5.76 -7.77
CA ALA A 191 -9.42 5.23 -6.67
C ALA A 191 -10.44 4.20 -7.21
N PRO A 192 -10.88 3.20 -6.44
CA PRO A 192 -10.47 2.90 -5.06
C PRO A 192 -9.04 2.35 -4.97
N MET A 193 -8.41 2.60 -3.83
CA MET A 193 -7.07 2.10 -3.50
C MET A 193 -7.14 0.98 -2.47
N GLN A 194 -6.13 0.13 -2.48
CA GLN A 194 -5.93 -0.94 -1.52
C GLN A 194 -4.46 -0.97 -1.07
N VAL A 195 -4.22 -1.61 0.06
CA VAL A 195 -2.88 -1.99 0.47
C VAL A 195 -2.69 -3.46 0.19
N VAL A 196 -1.62 -3.80 -0.51
CA VAL A 196 -1.17 -5.17 -0.69
C VAL A 196 -0.12 -5.44 0.38
N ALA A 197 -0.53 -6.12 1.45
CA ALA A 197 0.33 -6.43 2.59
C ALA A 197 0.93 -7.83 2.45
N GLU A 198 2.19 -7.97 2.85
CA GLU A 198 2.87 -9.27 3.00
C GLU A 198 2.87 -9.66 4.47
N ILE A 199 2.25 -10.81 4.77
CA ILE A 199 2.09 -11.35 6.12
C ILE A 199 2.80 -12.69 6.21
N ASN A 200 3.52 -12.93 7.30
CA ASN A 200 4.23 -14.18 7.52
C ASN A 200 3.30 -15.40 7.61
N GLU A 201 3.77 -16.53 7.11
CA GLU A 201 3.03 -17.82 7.11
C GLU A 201 2.55 -18.24 8.51
N GLU A 202 3.35 -17.97 9.53
CA GLU A 202 3.01 -18.30 10.93
C GLU A 202 1.80 -17.51 11.45
N GLU A 203 1.56 -16.33 10.90
CA GLU A 203 0.52 -15.40 11.36
C GLU A 203 -0.75 -15.45 10.51
N ILE A 204 -0.68 -15.98 9.29
CA ILE A 204 -1.81 -15.93 8.32
C ILE A 204 -3.06 -16.64 8.82
N THR A 205 -2.90 -17.69 9.63
CA THR A 205 -4.01 -18.46 10.20
C THR A 205 -4.88 -17.66 11.18
N ARG A 206 -4.36 -16.52 11.65
CA ARG A 206 -5.06 -15.60 12.56
C ARG A 206 -5.84 -14.52 11.83
N ILE A 207 -5.67 -14.41 10.50
CA ILE A 207 -6.28 -13.37 9.69
C ILE A 207 -7.52 -13.89 9.00
N ALA A 208 -8.58 -13.08 9.00
CA ALA A 208 -9.83 -13.35 8.30
C ALA A 208 -10.32 -12.09 7.56
N VAL A 209 -11.06 -12.33 6.48
CA VAL A 209 -11.71 -11.25 5.73
C VAL A 209 -12.69 -10.50 6.64
N GLY A 210 -12.73 -9.18 6.52
CA GLY A 210 -13.55 -8.29 7.34
C GLY A 210 -12.88 -7.76 8.60
N GLN A 211 -11.70 -8.26 8.98
CA GLN A 211 -10.95 -7.72 10.11
C GLN A 211 -10.51 -6.27 9.85
N LYS A 212 -10.52 -5.48 10.93
CA LYS A 212 -10.03 -4.09 10.92
C LYS A 212 -8.51 -4.10 10.92
N ALA A 213 -7.93 -3.15 10.19
CA ALA A 213 -6.50 -2.91 10.20
C ALA A 213 -6.20 -1.43 10.43
N PHE A 214 -5.09 -1.16 11.07
CA PHE A 214 -4.53 0.16 11.23
C PHE A 214 -3.22 0.24 10.46
N LEU A 215 -3.09 1.31 9.68
CA LEU A 215 -1.92 1.56 8.84
C LEU A 215 -1.13 2.72 9.44
N ARG A 216 0.18 2.60 9.42
CA ARG A 216 1.13 3.66 9.78
C ARG A 216 2.10 3.87 8.65
N THR A 217 2.48 5.11 8.43
CA THR A 217 3.54 5.48 7.49
C THR A 217 4.29 6.68 8.06
N GLU A 218 5.55 6.80 7.73
CA GLU A 218 6.37 7.93 8.18
C GLU A 218 5.79 9.27 7.72
N ALA A 219 5.17 9.30 6.53
CA ALA A 219 4.54 10.50 5.98
C ALA A 219 3.35 11.02 6.82
N PHE A 220 2.68 10.15 7.58
CA PHE A 220 1.52 10.47 8.42
C PHE A 220 1.68 9.85 9.81
N SER A 221 2.83 10.08 10.46
CA SER A 221 3.21 9.45 11.74
C SER A 221 2.24 9.74 12.90
N ALA A 222 1.51 10.86 12.86
CA ALA A 222 0.55 11.26 13.90
C ALA A 222 -0.84 10.60 13.76
N GLN A 223 -1.14 9.94 12.62
CA GLN A 223 -2.45 9.38 12.34
C GLN A 223 -2.37 7.88 12.07
N ALA A 224 -3.18 7.10 12.80
CA ALA A 224 -3.44 5.71 12.45
C ALA A 224 -4.56 5.68 11.40
N LEU A 225 -4.22 5.34 10.17
CA LEU A 225 -5.17 5.24 9.07
C LEU A 225 -5.89 3.90 9.14
N ARG A 226 -7.18 3.88 8.82
CA ARG A 226 -8.02 2.67 8.90
C ARG A 226 -8.06 1.95 7.57
N ALA A 227 -8.08 0.62 7.61
CA ALA A 227 -8.34 -0.25 6.47
C ALA A 227 -9.12 -1.48 6.93
N THR A 228 -9.62 -2.26 5.97
CA THR A 228 -10.34 -3.50 6.24
C THR A 228 -9.81 -4.60 5.34
N VAL A 229 -9.56 -5.78 5.90
CA VAL A 229 -9.13 -6.96 5.13
C VAL A 229 -10.24 -7.34 4.15
N SER A 230 -9.96 -7.24 2.85
CA SER A 230 -10.91 -7.56 1.77
C SER A 230 -10.69 -8.96 1.21
N GLN A 231 -9.43 -9.37 1.08
CA GLN A 231 -9.08 -10.66 0.50
C GLN A 231 -7.74 -11.17 1.03
N ILE A 232 -7.60 -12.49 1.08
CA ILE A 232 -6.35 -13.19 1.39
C ILE A 232 -6.02 -14.09 0.21
N THR A 233 -4.78 -14.06 -0.29
CA THR A 233 -4.36 -14.91 -1.40
C THR A 233 -4.27 -16.37 -0.94
N PRO A 234 -4.91 -17.33 -1.64
CA PRO A 234 -4.83 -18.76 -1.26
C PRO A 234 -3.42 -19.35 -1.42
N LYS A 235 -2.61 -18.78 -2.31
CA LYS A 235 -1.24 -19.21 -2.59
C LYS A 235 -0.25 -18.26 -1.97
N GLY A 236 0.57 -18.75 -1.04
CA GLY A 236 1.71 -18.02 -0.48
C GLY A 236 2.94 -18.04 -1.39
N ASP A 237 3.90 -17.18 -1.10
CA ASP A 237 5.24 -17.19 -1.68
C ASP A 237 6.15 -18.09 -0.82
N PRO A 238 6.58 -19.26 -1.33
CA PRO A 238 7.38 -20.20 -0.54
C PRO A 238 8.82 -19.70 -0.29
N THR A 239 9.30 -18.78 -1.11
CA THR A 239 10.65 -18.20 -0.98
C THR A 239 10.71 -17.20 0.16
N ARG A 240 9.70 -16.32 0.23
CA ARG A 240 9.58 -15.30 1.28
C ARG A 240 8.85 -15.80 2.51
N LYS A 241 8.15 -16.94 2.43
CA LYS A 241 7.25 -17.49 3.46
C LYS A 241 6.17 -16.48 3.87
N THR A 242 5.59 -15.81 2.89
CA THR A 242 4.56 -14.79 3.10
C THR A 242 3.32 -15.05 2.27
N PHE A 243 2.20 -14.54 2.76
CA PHE A 243 0.92 -14.48 2.05
C PHE A 243 0.57 -13.02 1.77
N ARG A 244 -0.06 -12.76 0.62
CA ARG A 244 -0.59 -11.45 0.32
C ARG A 244 -1.98 -11.29 0.91
N VAL A 245 -2.16 -10.19 1.63
CA VAL A 245 -3.43 -9.78 2.21
C VAL A 245 -3.80 -8.42 1.62
N TYR A 246 -4.98 -8.33 1.03
CA TYR A 246 -5.49 -7.09 0.45
C TYR A 246 -6.34 -6.37 1.48
N LEU A 247 -6.06 -5.09 1.68
CA LEU A 247 -6.78 -4.24 2.62
C LEU A 247 -7.39 -3.07 1.85
N LEU A 248 -8.71 -2.98 1.85
CA LEU A 248 -9.44 -1.89 1.22
C LEU A 248 -9.28 -0.61 2.04
N LEU A 249 -8.97 0.48 1.34
CA LEU A 249 -8.83 1.80 1.92
C LEU A 249 -10.13 2.60 1.78
N PRO A 250 -10.45 3.49 2.73
CA PRO A 250 -11.49 4.50 2.57
C PRO A 250 -11.18 5.42 1.38
N ARG A 251 -12.22 5.95 0.73
CA ARG A 251 -12.06 6.82 -0.45
C ARG A 251 -11.37 8.16 -0.15
N ASP A 252 -11.48 8.62 1.07
CA ASP A 252 -10.93 9.87 1.59
C ASP A 252 -9.53 9.72 2.20
N THR A 253 -8.87 8.58 1.97
CA THR A 253 -7.52 8.31 2.49
C THR A 253 -6.51 9.33 1.95
N PRO A 254 -5.61 9.85 2.79
CA PRO A 254 -4.53 10.73 2.35
C PRO A 254 -3.36 9.98 1.69
N LEU A 255 -3.38 8.65 1.72
CA LEU A 255 -2.33 7.82 1.13
C LEU A 255 -2.28 7.99 -0.37
N ARG A 256 -1.08 7.84 -0.94
CA ARG A 256 -0.85 7.87 -2.38
C ARG A 256 -0.35 6.51 -2.87
N ILE A 257 -0.65 6.20 -4.11
CA ILE A 257 -0.17 5.01 -4.80
C ILE A 257 1.36 4.96 -4.74
N GLY A 258 1.92 3.79 -4.42
CA GLY A 258 3.35 3.57 -4.26
C GLY A 258 3.90 3.81 -2.84
N MET A 259 3.10 4.37 -1.91
CA MET A 259 3.54 4.51 -0.52
C MET A 259 3.65 3.15 0.17
N THR A 260 4.71 2.97 0.94
CA THR A 260 4.88 1.83 1.85
C THR A 260 4.24 2.15 3.19
N VAL A 261 3.53 1.18 3.76
CA VAL A 261 2.84 1.29 5.03
C VAL A 261 3.12 0.09 5.92
N GLU A 262 3.22 0.33 7.22
CA GLU A 262 3.15 -0.71 8.24
C GLU A 262 1.68 -1.06 8.48
N VAL A 263 1.39 -2.34 8.55
CA VAL A 263 0.02 -2.87 8.67
C VAL A 263 -0.12 -3.60 9.99
N ASN A 264 -1.15 -3.24 10.75
CA ASN A 264 -1.52 -3.87 12.01
C ASN A 264 -2.96 -4.39 11.88
N ILE A 265 -3.13 -5.68 11.60
CA ILE A 265 -4.44 -6.33 11.46
C ILE A 265 -4.90 -6.83 12.81
N ILE A 266 -6.06 -6.36 13.27
CA ILE A 266 -6.60 -6.74 14.59
C ILE A 266 -7.17 -8.15 14.51
N HIS A 267 -6.49 -9.08 15.20
CA HIS A 267 -6.93 -10.47 15.29
C HIS A 267 -8.00 -10.66 16.38
N ARG A 268 -7.74 -10.13 17.60
CA ARG A 268 -8.65 -10.18 18.73
C ARG A 268 -8.67 -8.83 19.45
N GLU A 269 -9.85 -8.41 19.87
CA GLU A 269 -10.01 -7.19 20.67
C GLU A 269 -11.03 -7.41 21.79
N LYS A 270 -10.79 -6.79 22.94
CA LYS A 270 -11.77 -6.64 24.02
C LYS A 270 -11.79 -5.19 24.48
N ALA A 271 -12.98 -4.62 24.56
CA ALA A 271 -13.17 -3.23 24.99
C ALA A 271 -12.89 -3.03 26.49
N ALA A 272 -13.14 -4.06 27.31
CA ALA A 272 -12.94 -4.04 28.75
C ALA A 272 -12.37 -5.38 29.23
N ALA A 273 -11.12 -5.36 29.65
CA ALA A 273 -10.42 -6.49 30.25
C ALA A 273 -9.56 -5.98 31.41
N VAL A 274 -9.26 -6.83 32.37
CA VAL A 274 -8.25 -6.50 33.39
C VAL A 274 -6.89 -6.62 32.70
N VAL A 275 -6.21 -5.50 32.56
CA VAL A 275 -4.93 -5.42 31.87
C VAL A 275 -3.83 -4.95 32.81
N VAL A 276 -2.65 -5.51 32.60
CA VAL A 276 -1.40 -5.11 33.24
C VAL A 276 -0.36 -4.76 32.18
N PRO A 277 0.66 -3.95 32.48
CA PRO A 277 1.78 -3.73 31.58
C PRO A 277 2.38 -5.06 31.12
N ALA A 278 2.72 -5.18 29.83
CA ALA A 278 3.25 -6.44 29.27
C ALA A 278 4.50 -6.94 30.00
N GLU A 279 5.33 -6.01 30.46
CA GLU A 279 6.55 -6.27 31.23
C GLU A 279 6.27 -6.84 32.64
N ALA A 280 5.07 -6.71 33.17
CA ALA A 280 4.68 -7.20 34.49
C ALA A 280 4.41 -8.71 34.51
N VAL A 281 4.30 -9.36 33.35
CA VAL A 281 3.98 -10.77 33.20
C VAL A 281 5.22 -11.58 32.90
N ALA A 282 5.60 -12.50 33.80
CA ALA A 282 6.70 -13.44 33.56
C ALA A 282 6.24 -14.87 33.91
N ALA A 283 6.55 -15.82 33.04
CA ALA A 283 6.27 -17.26 33.24
C ALA A 283 4.83 -17.55 33.73
N ASN A 284 3.81 -16.93 33.10
CA ASN A 284 2.40 -17.04 33.44
C ASN A 284 2.06 -16.68 34.90
N ALA A 285 2.83 -15.76 35.48
CA ALA A 285 2.58 -15.22 36.82
C ALA A 285 2.79 -13.71 36.81
N VAL A 286 2.09 -13.04 37.72
CA VAL A 286 2.25 -11.61 38.01
C VAL A 286 2.67 -11.46 39.46
N GLN A 287 3.63 -10.56 39.72
CA GLN A 287 4.08 -10.22 41.03
C GLN A 287 3.25 -9.03 41.58
N VAL A 288 2.34 -9.31 42.51
CA VAL A 288 1.49 -8.31 43.12
C VAL A 288 2.19 -7.79 44.37
N VAL A 289 2.18 -6.45 44.58
CA VAL A 289 2.71 -5.82 45.77
C VAL A 289 1.56 -5.51 46.71
N SER A 290 1.55 -6.16 47.88
CA SER A 290 0.57 -5.95 48.92
C SER A 290 1.26 -5.70 50.26
N SER A 291 0.94 -4.60 50.92
CA SER A 291 1.54 -4.21 52.23
C SER A 291 3.08 -4.19 52.21
N GLY A 292 3.70 -3.75 51.09
CA GLY A 292 5.15 -3.69 50.92
C GLY A 292 5.84 -5.05 50.73
N LYS A 293 5.10 -6.11 50.44
CA LYS A 293 5.62 -7.43 50.17
C LYS A 293 5.17 -7.92 48.78
N ILE A 294 6.04 -8.65 48.09
CA ILE A 294 5.72 -9.30 46.84
C ILE A 294 4.94 -10.60 47.10
N ARG A 295 3.92 -10.82 46.29
CA ARG A 295 3.19 -12.08 46.22
C ARG A 295 3.10 -12.51 44.77
N ARG A 296 3.64 -13.65 44.41
CA ARG A 296 3.55 -14.25 43.08
C ARG A 296 2.17 -14.87 42.91
N VAL A 297 1.41 -14.37 41.94
CA VAL A 297 0.06 -14.83 41.62
C VAL A 297 0.10 -15.51 40.27
N PRO A 298 -0.20 -16.82 40.18
CA PRO A 298 -0.34 -17.49 38.90
C PRO A 298 -1.57 -16.96 38.16
N VAL A 299 -1.42 -16.68 36.88
CA VAL A 299 -2.47 -16.10 36.04
C VAL A 299 -2.54 -16.80 34.70
N THR A 300 -3.72 -16.78 34.10
CA THR A 300 -3.90 -17.14 32.70
C THR A 300 -3.81 -15.87 31.86
N VAL A 301 -2.88 -15.87 30.90
CA VAL A 301 -2.73 -14.77 29.98
C VAL A 301 -3.77 -14.89 28.87
N GLY A 302 -4.57 -13.86 28.67
CA GLY A 302 -5.55 -13.74 27.60
C GLY A 302 -4.94 -13.08 26.33
N ILE A 303 -5.54 -11.97 25.92
CA ILE A 303 -5.08 -11.19 24.77
C ILE A 303 -3.76 -10.47 25.10
N ARG A 304 -2.76 -10.64 24.23
CA ARG A 304 -1.46 -9.96 24.35
C ARG A 304 -1.42 -8.77 23.40
N GLY A 305 -1.56 -7.58 23.94
CA GLY A 305 -1.31 -6.33 23.20
C GLY A 305 0.16 -5.92 23.26
N SER A 306 0.51 -4.87 22.56
CA SER A 306 1.88 -4.34 22.47
C SER A 306 2.38 -3.76 23.81
N ARG A 307 1.51 -3.10 24.57
CA ARG A 307 1.84 -2.45 25.84
C ARG A 307 1.19 -3.15 27.03
N ASN A 308 -0.02 -3.66 26.85
CA ASN A 308 -0.84 -4.24 27.90
C ASN A 308 -1.20 -5.69 27.57
N VAL A 309 -1.34 -6.48 28.61
CA VAL A 309 -1.71 -7.90 28.50
C VAL A 309 -2.96 -8.13 29.35
N GLU A 310 -3.95 -8.82 28.77
CA GLU A 310 -5.13 -9.27 29.50
C GLU A 310 -4.75 -10.35 30.51
N ILE A 311 -5.19 -10.18 31.73
CA ILE A 311 -5.05 -11.17 32.80
C ILE A 311 -6.41 -11.76 33.13
N ILE A 312 -6.47 -13.09 33.06
CA ILE A 312 -7.62 -13.88 33.45
C ILE A 312 -7.25 -14.63 34.74
N GLY A 313 -7.93 -14.33 35.85
CA GLY A 313 -7.72 -15.02 37.14
C GLY A 313 -7.69 -14.07 38.34
N ASN A 314 -6.82 -14.36 39.31
CA ASN A 314 -6.82 -13.79 40.64
C ASN A 314 -6.20 -12.37 40.76
N VAL A 315 -6.15 -11.62 39.65
CA VAL A 315 -5.73 -10.21 39.66
C VAL A 315 -6.94 -9.34 39.36
N SER A 316 -7.32 -8.50 40.33
CA SER A 316 -8.44 -7.57 40.21
C SER A 316 -7.95 -6.19 39.78
N LYS A 317 -8.87 -5.36 39.27
CA LYS A 317 -8.67 -3.95 39.04
C LYS A 317 -8.08 -3.28 40.31
N ASP A 318 -7.22 -2.31 40.11
CA ASP A 318 -6.54 -1.47 41.15
C ASP A 318 -5.45 -2.22 41.96
N MET A 319 -5.17 -3.50 41.66
CA MET A 319 -4.01 -4.17 42.26
C MET A 319 -2.70 -3.60 41.70
N THR A 320 -1.77 -3.34 42.63
CA THR A 320 -0.41 -2.90 42.27
C THR A 320 0.43 -4.11 41.87
N VAL A 321 0.97 -4.07 40.66
CA VAL A 321 1.81 -5.13 40.10
C VAL A 321 3.23 -4.63 39.83
N LEU A 322 4.20 -5.49 39.99
CA LEU A 322 5.59 -5.18 39.68
C LEU A 322 5.78 -5.04 38.17
N SER A 323 6.35 -3.95 37.70
CA SER A 323 6.61 -3.71 36.26
C SER A 323 7.94 -2.95 36.12
N PRO A 324 8.97 -3.58 35.49
CA PRO A 324 9.01 -4.93 34.96
C PRO A 324 9.02 -6.03 36.04
N ALA A 325 8.56 -7.24 35.67
CA ALA A 325 8.63 -8.41 36.55
C ALA A 325 10.09 -8.78 36.83
N ARG A 326 10.39 -9.14 38.10
CA ARG A 326 11.75 -9.48 38.54
C ARG A 326 11.80 -10.92 39.06
N ALA A 327 12.50 -11.78 38.31
CA ALA A 327 12.61 -13.21 38.67
C ALA A 327 13.49 -13.47 39.90
N ASP A 328 14.40 -12.54 40.20
CA ASP A 328 15.32 -12.59 41.35
C ASP A 328 14.65 -12.35 42.72
N LEU A 329 13.43 -11.80 42.73
CA LEU A 329 12.71 -11.52 43.95
C LEU A 329 11.76 -12.65 44.31
N ALA A 330 12.04 -13.28 45.45
CA ALA A 330 11.21 -14.38 45.98
C ALA A 330 9.88 -13.89 46.54
N ASP A 331 8.94 -14.81 46.65
CA ASP A 331 7.65 -14.59 47.30
C ASP A 331 7.85 -14.18 48.76
N GLY A 332 7.12 -13.13 49.23
CA GLY A 332 7.27 -12.60 50.59
C GLY A 332 8.38 -11.57 50.75
N THR A 333 9.21 -11.31 49.76
CA THR A 333 10.27 -10.29 49.83
C THR A 333 9.69 -8.89 50.09
N ARG A 334 10.26 -8.15 51.06
CA ARG A 334 9.91 -6.75 51.28
C ARG A 334 10.51 -5.88 50.20
N VAL A 335 9.72 -4.97 49.67
CA VAL A 335 10.13 -4.02 48.63
C VAL A 335 9.71 -2.59 48.97
N ARG A 336 10.52 -1.65 48.48
CA ARG A 336 10.15 -0.23 48.49
C ARG A 336 9.60 0.14 47.12
N VAL A 337 8.36 0.57 47.06
CA VAL A 337 7.72 1.01 45.82
C VAL A 337 8.19 2.42 45.50
N GLU A 338 8.79 2.58 44.30
CA GLU A 338 9.03 3.87 43.70
C GLU A 338 7.82 4.18 42.79
N ASN A 339 6.99 5.15 43.21
CA ASN A 339 5.86 5.59 42.38
C ASN A 339 6.37 6.39 41.18
N VAL A 340 6.74 5.70 40.12
CA VAL A 340 6.76 6.32 38.80
C VAL A 340 5.29 6.40 38.38
N ALA A 341 4.73 7.62 38.36
CA ALA A 341 3.40 7.84 37.81
C ALA A 341 3.39 7.41 36.32
N VAL A 342 2.99 6.19 36.07
CA VAL A 342 2.71 5.73 34.70
C VAL A 342 1.50 6.51 34.22
N LYS A 343 1.75 7.53 33.40
CA LYS A 343 0.70 8.28 32.72
C LYS A 343 -0.17 7.25 31.98
N PRO A 344 -1.48 7.18 32.22
CA PRO A 344 -2.33 6.24 31.50
C PRO A 344 -2.22 6.57 30.02
N ALA A 345 -1.56 5.70 29.26
CA ALA A 345 -1.51 5.80 27.82
C ALA A 345 -2.87 5.33 27.31
N THR A 346 -3.68 6.26 26.89
CA THR A 346 -4.93 6.00 26.16
C THR A 346 -4.55 5.44 24.81
N ASP A 347 -4.53 4.12 24.68
CA ASP A 347 -4.39 3.41 23.40
C ASP A 347 -5.72 3.32 22.62
N ALA A 348 -6.68 4.16 22.97
CA ALA A 348 -7.82 4.39 22.10
C ALA A 348 -7.36 5.31 20.96
N PRO A 349 -7.54 4.92 19.68
CA PRO A 349 -7.49 5.89 18.61
C PRO A 349 -8.49 6.99 19.00
N ALA A 350 -8.03 8.26 19.00
CA ALA A 350 -8.87 9.39 19.32
C ALA A 350 -10.15 9.26 18.47
N ASP A 351 -11.24 8.94 19.14
CA ASP A 351 -12.57 8.98 18.57
C ASP A 351 -12.83 10.45 18.29
N VAL A 352 -12.71 10.83 17.02
CA VAL A 352 -13.08 12.15 16.54
C VAL A 352 -14.60 12.18 16.61
N THR A 353 -15.10 12.57 17.79
CA THR A 353 -16.48 13.02 17.91
C THR A 353 -16.67 14.16 16.90
N PRO A 354 -17.62 14.05 15.98
CA PRO A 354 -17.91 15.16 15.07
C PRO A 354 -18.34 16.34 15.93
N SER A 355 -17.59 17.45 15.87
CA SER A 355 -18.00 18.74 16.42
C SER A 355 -19.39 19.07 15.88
N PRO A 356 -20.32 19.53 16.72
CA PRO A 356 -21.63 19.94 16.26
C PRO A 356 -21.47 21.09 15.26
N SER A 357 -22.05 20.91 14.09
CA SER A 357 -22.11 21.88 13.00
C SER A 357 -22.48 23.26 13.50
N SER A 358 -21.57 24.21 13.36
CA SER A 358 -21.88 25.61 13.47
C SER A 358 -22.90 25.99 12.37
N SER A 359 -24.01 26.57 12.77
CA SER A 359 -25.06 27.18 11.94
C SER A 359 -24.49 28.03 10.80
N PRO A 360 -25.12 28.05 9.65
CA PRO A 360 -24.72 28.92 8.56
C PRO A 360 -24.97 30.38 8.91
N ALA A 361 -23.94 31.22 8.76
CA ALA A 361 -24.07 32.67 8.78
C ALA A 361 -24.72 33.17 7.49
N PRO A 362 -25.44 34.30 7.51
CA PRO A 362 -26.27 34.73 6.41
C PRO A 362 -25.47 35.26 5.21
N ASP A 363 -26.09 35.11 4.05
CA ASP A 363 -25.67 35.53 2.72
C ASP A 363 -24.92 36.87 2.69
N ARG A 364 -23.71 36.84 2.11
CA ARG A 364 -23.08 38.02 1.53
C ARG A 364 -23.14 37.90 0.00
N GLU A 365 -23.74 38.89 -0.60
CA GLU A 365 -23.82 39.19 -2.01
C GLU A 365 -22.48 39.04 -2.75
N PRO A 366 -22.42 38.46 -3.94
CA PRO A 366 -21.16 38.27 -4.66
C PRO A 366 -20.67 39.59 -5.25
N ALA A 367 -19.51 40.01 -4.82
CA ALA A 367 -18.77 41.10 -5.46
C ALA A 367 -18.30 40.72 -6.87
N ALA A 368 -18.45 41.61 -7.81
CA ALA A 368 -18.16 41.48 -9.22
C ALA A 368 -16.74 40.97 -9.49
N ILE A 369 -16.65 39.90 -10.25
CA ILE A 369 -15.37 39.35 -10.77
C ILE A 369 -14.93 40.24 -11.92
N VAL A 370 -13.81 40.92 -11.74
CA VAL A 370 -13.06 41.59 -12.79
C VAL A 370 -12.46 40.52 -13.69
N THR A 371 -12.98 40.34 -14.90
CA THR A 371 -12.40 39.47 -15.93
C THR A 371 -11.12 40.12 -16.46
N SER A 372 -9.98 39.52 -16.13
CA SER A 372 -8.66 39.85 -16.72
C SER A 372 -8.52 39.17 -18.08
N SER A 373 -8.11 39.95 -19.05
CA SER A 373 -7.94 39.69 -20.47
C SER A 373 -6.98 38.51 -20.78
N ALA A 374 -7.51 37.32 -20.92
CA ALA A 374 -6.79 36.16 -21.48
C ALA A 374 -7.44 35.60 -22.77
N ASP A 375 -8.57 36.15 -23.22
CA ASP A 375 -9.28 35.67 -24.41
C ASP A 375 -8.83 36.31 -25.74
N ALA A 376 -7.95 37.30 -25.70
CA ALA A 376 -7.50 38.01 -26.93
C ALA A 376 -6.41 37.22 -27.69
N ASP A 377 -5.59 36.43 -27.01
CA ASP A 377 -4.45 35.72 -27.67
C ASP A 377 -4.87 34.42 -28.35
N ASN A 378 -5.97 33.77 -27.93
CA ASN A 378 -6.45 32.54 -28.55
C ASN A 378 -7.21 32.75 -29.87
N ALA A 379 -7.77 33.92 -30.10
CA ALA A 379 -8.46 34.27 -31.35
C ALA A 379 -7.47 34.54 -32.49
N VAL A 380 -6.29 35.09 -32.17
CA VAL A 380 -5.26 35.41 -33.17
C VAL A 380 -4.55 34.16 -33.67
N ILE A 381 -4.33 33.16 -32.81
CA ILE A 381 -3.70 31.88 -33.18
C ILE A 381 -4.63 31.03 -34.04
N SER A 382 -5.92 31.03 -33.75
CA SER A 382 -6.92 30.28 -34.55
C SER A 382 -7.09 30.85 -35.95
N SER A 383 -7.02 32.18 -36.13
CA SER A 383 -7.15 32.81 -37.44
C SER A 383 -5.91 32.61 -38.32
N ALA A 384 -4.70 32.54 -37.71
CA ALA A 384 -3.45 32.28 -38.42
C ALA A 384 -3.34 30.86 -38.96
N ILE A 385 -3.84 29.89 -38.21
CA ILE A 385 -3.85 28.45 -38.62
C ILE A 385 -4.85 28.25 -39.77
N SER A 386 -6.03 28.87 -39.74
CA SER A 386 -7.02 28.77 -40.82
C SER A 386 -6.51 29.35 -42.13
N ALA A 387 -5.83 30.51 -42.10
CA ALA A 387 -5.27 31.14 -43.27
C ALA A 387 -4.11 30.32 -43.91
N HIS A 388 -3.33 29.59 -43.10
CA HIS A 388 -2.25 28.76 -43.60
C HIS A 388 -2.76 27.48 -44.29
N VAL A 389 -3.82 26.85 -43.76
CA VAL A 389 -4.46 25.67 -44.34
C VAL A 389 -5.10 26.01 -45.68
N ASP A 390 -5.80 27.15 -45.81
CA ASP A 390 -6.40 27.57 -47.07
C ASP A 390 -5.36 27.93 -48.17
N SER A 391 -4.19 28.44 -47.79
CA SER A 391 -3.08 28.67 -48.69
C SER A 391 -2.52 27.38 -49.31
N VAL A 392 -2.31 26.35 -48.47
CA VAL A 392 -1.77 25.04 -48.91
C VAL A 392 -2.76 24.29 -49.80
N VAL A 393 -4.06 24.36 -49.49
CA VAL A 393 -5.12 23.72 -50.31
C VAL A 393 -5.27 24.37 -51.67
N ASN A 394 -5.15 25.71 -51.77
CA ASN A 394 -5.23 26.43 -53.04
C ASN A 394 -3.98 26.24 -53.92
N ASP A 395 -2.80 26.06 -53.34
CA ASP A 395 -1.59 25.78 -54.07
C ASP A 395 -1.59 24.34 -54.66
N ALA A 396 -2.12 23.38 -53.90
CA ALA A 396 -2.36 22.02 -54.39
C ALA A 396 -3.36 21.99 -55.57
N ARG A 397 -4.43 22.78 -55.56
CA ARG A 397 -5.39 22.90 -56.67
C ARG A 397 -4.82 23.54 -57.94
N ARG A 398 -3.89 24.46 -57.82
CA ARG A 398 -3.20 25.09 -59.01
C ARG A 398 -2.23 24.15 -59.70
N ASN A 399 -1.61 23.22 -58.95
CA ASN A 399 -0.65 22.27 -59.54
C ASN A 399 -1.31 21.10 -60.25
N VAL A 400 -2.56 20.70 -59.90
CA VAL A 400 -3.31 19.64 -60.60
C VAL A 400 -3.78 20.06 -61.99
N GLY A 401 -3.89 21.38 -62.27
CA GLY A 401 -4.28 21.93 -63.61
C GLY A 401 -3.18 21.99 -64.67
N LYS A 402 -1.91 21.66 -64.35
CA LYS A 402 -0.77 21.75 -65.30
C LYS A 402 -0.39 20.42 -65.96
N TYR A 403 -1.06 19.33 -65.66
CA TYR A 403 -0.84 18.00 -66.25
C TYR A 403 -2.14 17.41 -66.82
N ARG A 404 -2.83 18.21 -67.61
CA ARG A 404 -3.86 17.76 -68.55
C ARG A 404 -3.48 18.24 -69.94
#